data_71d1d7850fd16a3f2daea7d1e6ec82be
#
_entry.id   71d1d7850fd16a3f2daea7d1e6ec82be
#
_cell.length_a   1.000
_cell.length_b   1.000
_cell.length_c   1.000
_cell.angle_alpha   90.00
_cell.angle_beta   90.00
_cell.angle_gamma   90.00
#
_symmetry.space_group_name_H-M   'P 1'
#
loop_
_entity.id
_entity.type
_entity.pdbx_description
1 polymer ?
#
loop_
_entity_poly.entity_id
_entity_poly.type
_entity_poly.pdbx_seq_one_letter_code
_entity_poly.pdbx_strand_id
1 'polypeptide(L)'
;MFYTYAVGIDSRHRKGEIVYHYEKRQHYILIYTRTTAQFQIDDEEIPVKKGTLLLISPDKRASYTGVWEGYCDDWINFYDPDNQLANFRIPINKPVSLQENIPVSQYMQLMMNAFHSGMAQRDN
;
A
#
# COMPACT_ATOMS: atom_id res chain seq x y z
N MET A 1 6.24 -8.90 -14.55
CA MET A 1 6.93 -7.63 -14.26
C MET A 1 5.95 -6.66 -13.61
N PHE A 2 6.38 -5.99 -12.54
CA PHE A 2 5.57 -4.95 -11.92
C PHE A 2 5.73 -3.64 -12.68
N TYR A 3 4.65 -2.88 -12.81
CA TYR A 3 4.67 -1.58 -13.45
C TYR A 3 4.16 -0.53 -12.48
N THR A 4 5.02 0.40 -12.09
CA THR A 4 4.65 1.48 -11.19
C THR A 4 3.73 2.47 -11.91
N TYR A 5 2.56 2.70 -11.33
CA TYR A 5 1.59 3.68 -11.83
C TYR A 5 1.81 5.04 -11.20
N ALA A 6 1.98 5.08 -9.87
CA ALA A 6 2.17 6.30 -9.12
C ALA A 6 2.86 6.01 -7.79
N VAL A 7 3.57 6.99 -7.26
CA VAL A 7 4.32 6.91 -6.00
C VAL A 7 4.08 8.19 -5.21
N GLY A 8 3.90 8.07 -3.91
CA GLY A 8 3.84 9.20 -2.99
C GLY A 8 4.71 8.94 -1.77
N ILE A 9 5.49 9.94 -1.38
CA ILE A 9 6.35 9.88 -0.19
C ILE A 9 5.90 11.00 0.74
N ASP A 10 5.74 10.67 2.03
CA ASP A 10 5.31 11.62 3.05
C ASP A 10 4.03 12.36 2.65
N SER A 11 3.09 11.62 2.09
CA SER A 11 1.79 12.16 1.66
C SER A 11 0.92 12.42 2.87
N ARG A 12 0.45 13.67 3.01
CA ARG A 12 -0.25 14.13 4.20
C ARG A 12 -1.68 14.54 3.89
N HIS A 13 -2.58 14.17 4.79
CA HIS A 13 -3.99 14.54 4.77
C HIS A 13 -4.36 15.14 6.12
N ARG A 14 -5.27 16.10 6.11
CA ARG A 14 -5.70 16.82 7.32
C ARG A 14 -6.50 15.89 8.22
N LYS A 15 -6.54 16.22 9.51
CA LYS A 15 -7.40 15.54 10.46
C LYS A 15 -8.85 15.54 9.96
N GLY A 16 -9.47 14.37 9.96
CA GLY A 16 -10.85 14.20 9.50
C GLY A 16 -11.01 13.95 8.02
N GLU A 17 -9.97 14.19 7.21
CA GLU A 17 -10.02 13.79 5.81
C GLU A 17 -9.97 12.27 5.68
N ILE A 18 -10.80 11.75 4.79
CA ILE A 18 -10.83 10.32 4.48
C ILE A 18 -10.33 10.12 3.06
N VAL A 19 -9.34 9.26 2.91
CA VAL A 19 -8.85 8.87 1.59
C VAL A 19 -9.66 7.67 1.13
N TYR A 20 -10.15 7.70 -0.11
CA TYR A 20 -10.96 6.64 -0.68
C TYR A 20 -10.28 6.03 -1.89
N HIS A 21 -10.31 4.69 -1.96
CA HIS A 21 -9.92 3.92 -3.13
C HIS A 21 -11.09 3.01 -3.47
N TYR A 22 -11.63 3.20 -4.64
CA TYR A 22 -12.80 2.46 -5.08
C TYR A 22 -12.40 1.13 -5.72
N GLU A 23 -13.32 0.18 -5.71
CA GLU A 23 -13.17 -1.06 -6.48
C GLU A 23 -13.12 -0.76 -7.99
N LYS A 24 -12.79 -1.76 -8.79
CA LYS A 24 -12.64 -1.68 -10.26
C LYS A 24 -11.39 -0.93 -10.74
N ARG A 25 -10.48 -0.61 -9.84
CA ARG A 25 -9.15 -0.20 -10.28
C ARG A 25 -8.35 -1.43 -10.72
N GLN A 26 -7.29 -1.22 -11.47
CA GLN A 26 -6.47 -2.34 -11.97
C GLN A 26 -5.12 -2.46 -11.25
N HIS A 27 -4.82 -1.55 -10.34
CA HIS A 27 -3.54 -1.52 -9.65
C HIS A 27 -3.66 -1.94 -8.19
N TYR A 28 -2.59 -2.50 -7.68
CA TYR A 28 -2.36 -2.72 -6.25
C TYR A 28 -1.92 -1.43 -5.60
N ILE A 29 -2.16 -1.30 -4.31
CA ILE A 29 -1.69 -0.19 -3.49
C ILE A 29 -0.87 -0.76 -2.35
N LEU A 30 0.41 -0.42 -2.30
CA LEU A 30 1.27 -0.73 -1.16
C LEU A 30 1.42 0.53 -0.32
N ILE A 31 1.06 0.45 0.94
CA ILE A 31 1.06 1.59 1.87
C ILE A 31 1.98 1.28 3.05
N TYR A 32 2.82 2.25 3.41
CA TYR A 32 3.54 2.28 4.67
C TYR A 32 3.02 3.45 5.49
N THR A 33 2.40 3.18 6.64
CA THR A 33 1.80 4.24 7.47
C THR A 33 2.86 4.92 8.33
N ARG A 34 2.84 6.25 8.32
CA ARG A 34 3.69 7.08 9.20
C ARG A 34 2.93 7.59 10.40
N THR A 35 1.63 7.37 10.47
CA THR A 35 0.76 7.75 11.58
C THR A 35 -0.12 6.57 11.96
N THR A 36 -0.68 6.61 13.17
CA THR A 36 -1.77 5.71 13.56
C THR A 36 -2.98 6.04 12.69
N ALA A 37 -3.67 5.03 12.21
CA ALA A 37 -4.76 5.20 11.27
C ALA A 37 -5.87 4.17 11.47
N GLN A 38 -7.04 4.48 10.95
CA GLN A 38 -8.16 3.57 10.86
C GLN A 38 -8.41 3.28 9.40
N PHE A 39 -8.27 2.02 9.02
CA PHE A 39 -8.56 1.55 7.67
C PHE A 39 -9.91 0.84 7.64
N GLN A 40 -10.55 0.90 6.49
CA GLN A 40 -11.69 0.06 6.17
C GLN A 40 -11.43 -0.57 4.80
N ILE A 41 -11.39 -1.91 4.77
CA ILE A 41 -11.22 -2.67 3.53
C ILE A 41 -12.48 -3.48 3.33
N ASP A 42 -13.25 -3.14 2.29
CA ASP A 42 -14.64 -3.56 2.10
C ASP A 42 -15.45 -3.25 3.37
N ASP A 43 -15.95 -4.25 4.06
CA ASP A 43 -16.75 -4.07 5.29
C ASP A 43 -15.94 -4.27 6.57
N GLU A 44 -14.64 -4.54 6.46
CA GLU A 44 -13.79 -4.81 7.62
C GLU A 44 -13.08 -3.55 8.09
N GLU A 45 -13.23 -3.22 9.38
CA GLU A 45 -12.50 -2.13 10.01
C GLU A 45 -11.17 -2.65 10.58
N ILE A 46 -10.09 -1.97 10.25
CA ILE A 46 -8.74 -2.40 10.61
C ILE A 46 -7.99 -1.21 11.22
N PRO A 47 -7.85 -1.14 12.55
CA PRO A 47 -6.98 -0.15 13.17
C PRO A 47 -5.52 -0.52 12.95
N VAL A 48 -4.69 0.46 12.61
CA VAL A 48 -3.26 0.23 12.39
C VAL A 48 -2.43 1.26 13.16
N LYS A 49 -1.25 0.82 13.59
CA LYS A 49 -0.26 1.70 14.23
C LYS A 49 0.67 2.27 13.15
N LYS A 50 1.34 3.37 13.47
CA LYS A 50 2.40 3.87 12.60
C LYS A 50 3.44 2.76 12.37
N GLY A 51 4.04 2.72 11.19
CA GLY A 51 5.01 1.69 10.84
C GLY A 51 4.38 0.40 10.35
N THR A 52 3.15 0.47 9.85
CA THR A 52 2.42 -0.68 9.31
C THR A 52 2.52 -0.69 7.79
N LEU A 53 2.79 -1.86 7.22
CA LEU A 53 2.67 -2.10 5.79
C LEU A 53 1.32 -2.75 5.49
N LEU A 54 0.70 -2.31 4.40
CA LEU A 54 -0.57 -2.84 3.94
C LEU A 54 -0.59 -2.88 2.42
N LEU A 55 -0.77 -4.07 1.87
CA LEU A 55 -0.89 -4.28 0.43
C LEU A 55 -2.36 -4.54 0.10
N ILE A 56 -2.96 -3.64 -0.66
CA ILE A 56 -4.39 -3.70 -1.01
C ILE A 56 -4.55 -4.14 -2.45
N SER A 57 -5.33 -5.19 -2.66
CA SER A 57 -5.58 -5.73 -4.00
C SER A 57 -6.57 -4.86 -4.78
N PRO A 58 -6.53 -4.94 -6.14
CA PRO A 58 -7.41 -4.11 -6.99
C PRO A 58 -8.91 -4.35 -6.79
N ASP A 59 -9.30 -5.53 -6.33
CA ASP A 59 -10.71 -5.92 -6.16
C ASP A 59 -11.34 -5.39 -4.88
N LYS A 60 -10.58 -4.73 -4.02
CA LYS A 60 -11.07 -4.24 -2.72
C LYS A 60 -11.29 -2.73 -2.74
N ARG A 61 -12.39 -2.30 -2.13
CA ARG A 61 -12.56 -0.89 -1.75
C ARG A 61 -11.78 -0.66 -0.48
N ALA A 62 -11.13 0.47 -0.38
CA ALA A 62 -10.40 0.84 0.82
C ALA A 62 -10.61 2.31 1.14
N SER A 63 -10.70 2.62 2.42
CA SER A 63 -10.67 3.99 2.90
C SER A 63 -9.85 4.04 4.17
N TYR A 64 -9.28 5.20 4.46
CA TYR A 64 -8.51 5.38 5.67
C TYR A 64 -8.42 6.83 6.08
N THR A 65 -8.18 7.03 7.38
CA THR A 65 -8.05 8.34 7.98
C THR A 65 -7.12 8.28 9.20
N GLY A 66 -6.55 9.40 9.59
CA GLY A 66 -5.79 9.49 10.82
C GLY A 66 -6.69 9.42 12.04
N VAL A 67 -6.15 8.95 13.16
CA VAL A 67 -6.92 8.78 14.40
C VAL A 67 -6.77 9.99 15.32
N TRP A 68 -5.53 10.37 15.62
CA TRP A 68 -5.24 11.44 16.60
C TRP A 68 -5.01 12.79 15.94
N GLU A 69 -4.43 12.77 14.78
CA GLU A 69 -4.05 13.93 13.99
C GLU A 69 -4.33 13.60 12.53
N GLY A 70 -3.76 14.35 11.61
CA GLY A 70 -3.87 14.01 10.19
C GLY A 70 -3.26 12.65 9.89
N TYR A 71 -3.42 12.22 8.67
CA TYR A 71 -2.89 10.97 8.16
C TYR A 71 -1.64 11.23 7.31
N CYS A 72 -0.64 10.37 7.45
CA CYS A 72 0.57 10.45 6.64
C CYS A 72 1.04 9.06 6.25
N ASP A 73 1.44 8.89 4.99
CA ASP A 73 1.96 7.62 4.48
C ASP A 73 2.95 7.79 3.33
N ASP A 74 3.62 6.68 3.03
CA ASP A 74 4.30 6.45 1.76
C ASP A 74 3.51 5.39 1.02
N TRP A 75 3.37 5.51 -0.30
CA TRP A 75 2.58 4.56 -1.06
C TRP A 75 3.11 4.37 -2.48
N ILE A 76 2.85 3.18 -3.01
CA ILE A 76 3.16 2.83 -4.40
C ILE A 76 1.93 2.17 -5.00
N ASN A 77 1.45 2.70 -6.11
CA ASN A 77 0.44 2.05 -6.93
C ASN A 77 1.13 1.35 -8.09
N PHE A 78 0.85 0.06 -8.26
CA PHE A 78 1.52 -0.72 -9.31
C PHE A 78 0.60 -1.78 -9.90
N TYR A 79 0.91 -2.18 -11.13
CA TYR A 79 0.22 -3.25 -11.83
C TYR A 79 1.04 -4.54 -11.74
N ASP A 80 0.33 -5.65 -11.64
CA ASP A 80 0.94 -6.99 -11.62
C ASP A 80 0.25 -7.89 -12.65
N PRO A 81 0.42 -7.61 -13.95
CA PRO A 81 -0.28 -8.35 -15.00
C PRO A 81 0.11 -9.82 -15.08
N ASP A 82 1.32 -10.16 -14.65
CA ASP A 82 1.84 -11.54 -14.71
C ASP A 82 1.64 -12.29 -13.40
N ASN A 83 0.90 -11.72 -12.46
CA ASN A 83 0.63 -12.31 -11.14
C ASN A 83 1.92 -12.71 -10.41
N GLN A 84 2.92 -11.86 -10.45
CA GLN A 84 4.21 -12.12 -9.80
C GLN A 84 4.12 -12.11 -8.27
N LEU A 85 3.10 -11.44 -7.72
CA LEU A 85 2.86 -11.42 -6.27
C LEU A 85 2.68 -12.82 -5.69
N ALA A 86 2.23 -13.79 -6.50
CA ALA A 86 2.09 -15.17 -6.07
C ALA A 86 3.44 -15.79 -5.67
N ASN A 87 4.56 -15.22 -6.13
CA ASN A 87 5.91 -15.67 -5.79
C ASN A 87 6.44 -15.08 -4.48
N PHE A 88 5.70 -14.18 -3.87
CA PHE A 88 6.07 -13.53 -2.61
C PHE A 88 5.16 -14.00 -1.49
N ARG A 89 5.72 -14.12 -0.28
CA ARG A 89 4.94 -14.48 0.91
C ARG A 89 4.48 -13.20 1.63
N ILE A 90 3.81 -12.33 0.91
CA ILE A 90 3.35 -11.05 1.43
C ILE A 90 1.84 -11.15 1.67
N PRO A 91 1.36 -10.92 2.90
CA PRO A 91 -0.07 -10.85 3.15
C PRO A 91 -0.73 -9.76 2.32
N ILE A 92 -1.86 -10.07 1.71
CA ILE A 92 -2.65 -9.13 0.92
C ILE A 92 -3.91 -8.81 1.71
N ASN A 93 -4.23 -7.51 1.79
CA ASN A 93 -5.40 -6.97 2.51
C ASN A 93 -5.35 -7.22 4.03
N LYS A 94 -4.14 -7.41 4.57
CA LYS A 94 -3.91 -7.58 6.01
C LYS A 94 -2.76 -6.67 6.44
N PRO A 95 -2.92 -5.94 7.55
CA PRO A 95 -1.86 -5.08 8.05
C PRO A 95 -0.71 -5.92 8.60
N VAL A 96 0.50 -5.41 8.40
CA VAL A 96 1.71 -6.09 8.79
C VAL A 96 2.64 -5.08 9.48
N SER A 97 2.88 -5.27 10.77
CA SER A 97 3.80 -4.39 11.50
C SER A 97 5.24 -4.78 11.24
N LEU A 98 6.09 -3.80 10.96
CA LEU A 98 7.54 -4.05 10.78
C LEU A 98 8.23 -4.51 12.05
N GLN A 99 7.58 -4.36 13.20
CA GLN A 99 8.11 -4.83 14.48
C GLN A 99 7.88 -6.32 14.68
N GLU A 100 7.03 -6.93 13.91
CA GLU A 100 6.80 -8.37 13.94
C GLU A 100 7.84 -9.07 13.06
N ASN A 101 8.04 -10.37 13.31
CA ASN A 101 9.05 -11.15 12.58
C ASN A 101 8.58 -11.47 11.16
N ILE A 102 8.60 -10.46 10.31
CA ILE A 102 8.03 -10.50 8.98
C ILE A 102 9.14 -10.48 7.93
N PRO A 103 8.88 -10.99 6.73
CA PRO A 103 9.87 -10.97 5.66
C PRO A 103 10.01 -9.56 5.07
N VAL A 104 10.63 -8.65 5.84
CA VAL A 104 10.89 -7.26 5.42
C VAL A 104 11.63 -7.26 4.07
N SER A 105 12.53 -8.22 3.87
CA SER A 105 13.26 -8.35 2.62
C SER A 105 12.36 -8.57 1.41
N GLN A 106 11.24 -9.27 1.59
CA GLN A 106 10.28 -9.49 0.50
C GLN A 106 9.54 -8.20 0.15
N TYR A 107 9.17 -7.38 1.16
CA TYR A 107 8.57 -6.07 0.90
C TYR A 107 9.55 -5.14 0.19
N MET A 108 10.80 -5.12 0.63
CA MET A 108 11.83 -4.34 -0.03
C MET A 108 12.03 -4.79 -1.48
N GLN A 109 12.04 -6.10 -1.71
CA GLN A 109 12.17 -6.66 -3.06
C GLN A 109 10.98 -6.24 -3.94
N LEU A 110 9.77 -6.29 -3.40
CA LEU A 110 8.58 -5.86 -4.12
C LEU A 110 8.68 -4.38 -4.50
N MET A 111 9.05 -3.52 -3.55
CA MET A 111 9.20 -2.08 -3.81
C MET A 111 10.27 -1.81 -4.85
N MET A 112 11.40 -2.48 -4.76
CA MET A 112 12.48 -2.34 -5.74
C MET A 112 12.04 -2.76 -7.13
N ASN A 113 11.35 -3.89 -7.25
CA ASN A 113 10.85 -4.38 -8.54
C ASN A 113 9.86 -3.40 -9.15
N ALA A 114 8.93 -2.88 -8.34
CA ALA A 114 7.96 -1.90 -8.79
C ALA A 114 8.64 -0.60 -9.24
N PHE A 115 9.64 -0.13 -8.49
CA PHE A 115 10.38 1.07 -8.80
C PHE A 115 11.16 0.91 -10.12
N HIS A 116 11.88 -0.18 -10.27
CA HIS A 116 12.66 -0.44 -11.49
C HIS A 116 11.77 -0.59 -12.71
N SER A 117 10.62 -1.23 -12.58
CA SER A 117 9.66 -1.36 -13.68
C SER A 117 9.12 0.01 -14.09
N GLY A 118 8.84 0.89 -13.11
CA GLY A 118 8.42 2.26 -13.38
C GLY A 118 9.48 3.05 -14.13
N MET A 119 10.76 2.91 -13.74
CA MET A 119 11.88 3.56 -14.42
C MET A 119 12.02 3.06 -15.85
N ALA A 120 11.94 1.75 -16.05
CA ALA A 120 12.04 1.16 -17.39
C ALA A 120 10.95 1.67 -18.33
N GLN A 121 9.75 1.87 -17.83
CA GLN A 121 8.65 2.45 -18.62
C GLN A 121 8.88 3.91 -18.97
N ARG A 122 9.51 4.68 -18.09
CA ARG A 122 9.82 6.08 -18.36
C ARG A 122 10.86 6.25 -19.45
N ASP A 123 11.78 5.30 -19.55
CA ASP A 123 12.86 5.35 -20.53
C ASP A 123 12.42 4.89 -21.92
N ASN A 124 11.25 4.32 -22.02
CA ASN A 124 10.63 3.93 -23.27
C ASN A 124 9.63 4.99 -23.74
#